data_bc172ac31d1a0a1baf4ec85fe290e3f6
#
_entry.id   bc172ac31d1a0a1baf4ec85fe290e3f6
#
_cell.length_a   1.000
_cell.length_b   1.000
_cell.length_c   1.000
_cell.angle_alpha   90.00
_cell.angle_beta   90.00
_cell.angle_gamma   90.00
#
_symmetry.space_group_name_H-M   'P 1'
#
loop_
_entity.id
_entity.type
_entity.pdbx_description
1 polymer ?
#
loop_
_entity_poly.entity_id
_entity_poly.type
_entity_poly.pdbx_seq_one_letter_code
_entity_poly.pdbx_strand_id
1 'polypeptide(L)'
;KYSGIRKAQEDWTITVADKKHLETPYGFRYYWPDCKVTRSGWIEYTNQIVNAPIQGLATAEIIPVALVHFWHKTKGMPIEIFNTVHDSIASRVHKDFVDIAKQLSKEAMTTDVYKFFKDVYRYTLWEELPLGVGLKVGKAWGVSDGEEIYEIWQNGRERYTVEQSKVKTI
;
A
#
# COMPACT_ATOMS: atom_id res chain seq x y z
N LYS A 1 9.34 6.79 -25.05
CA LYS A 1 8.58 7.76 -24.26
C LYS A 1 8.94 7.67 -22.75
N TYR A 2 9.36 6.50 -22.27
CA TYR A 2 9.77 6.26 -20.87
C TYR A 2 11.06 5.44 -20.82
N SER A 3 12.13 5.93 -21.49
CA SER A 3 13.43 5.24 -21.59
C SER A 3 14.06 4.95 -20.22
N GLY A 4 13.84 5.82 -19.23
CA GLY A 4 14.34 5.62 -17.88
C GLY A 4 13.74 4.42 -17.15
N ILE A 5 12.44 4.12 -17.35
CA ILE A 5 11.79 2.94 -16.75
C ILE A 5 12.42 1.66 -17.29
N ARG A 6 12.57 1.55 -18.60
CA ARG A 6 13.16 0.36 -19.22
C ARG A 6 14.58 0.12 -18.73
N LYS A 7 15.40 1.18 -18.68
CA LYS A 7 16.75 1.08 -18.16
C LYS A 7 16.79 0.61 -16.70
N ALA A 8 15.95 1.18 -15.84
CA ALA A 8 15.85 0.74 -14.45
C ALA A 8 15.47 -0.74 -14.33
N GLN A 9 14.52 -1.20 -15.13
CA GLN A 9 14.11 -2.60 -15.16
C GLN A 9 15.24 -3.54 -15.62
N GLU A 10 16.00 -3.16 -16.63
CA GLU A 10 17.17 -3.88 -17.10
C GLU A 10 18.26 -3.93 -16.01
N ASP A 11 18.56 -2.81 -15.35
CA ASP A 11 19.55 -2.72 -14.27
C ASP A 11 19.14 -3.59 -13.07
N TRP A 12 17.85 -3.64 -12.72
CA TRP A 12 17.35 -4.51 -11.65
C TRP A 12 17.52 -5.99 -11.97
N THR A 13 17.18 -6.41 -13.20
CA THR A 13 17.30 -7.82 -13.60
C THR A 13 18.77 -8.27 -13.64
N ILE A 14 19.67 -7.43 -14.14
CA ILE A 14 21.12 -7.69 -14.13
C ILE A 14 21.64 -7.78 -12.69
N THR A 15 21.23 -6.86 -11.83
CA THR A 15 21.60 -6.87 -10.40
C THR A 15 21.19 -8.15 -9.71
N VAL A 16 19.98 -8.63 -9.96
CA VAL A 16 19.48 -9.88 -9.35
C VAL A 16 20.16 -11.10 -9.94
N ALA A 17 20.46 -11.11 -11.23
CA ALA A 17 21.22 -12.21 -11.84
C ALA A 17 22.61 -12.39 -11.19
N ASP A 18 23.25 -11.29 -10.79
CA ASP A 18 24.54 -11.27 -10.12
C ASP A 18 24.41 -11.53 -8.60
N LYS A 19 23.70 -10.64 -7.90
CA LYS A 19 23.66 -10.59 -6.41
C LYS A 19 22.61 -11.48 -5.77
N LYS A 20 21.67 -12.03 -6.54
CA LYS A 20 20.53 -12.84 -6.09
C LYS A 20 19.54 -12.10 -5.20
N HIS A 21 19.65 -10.78 -5.12
CA HIS A 21 18.70 -9.91 -4.42
C HIS A 21 18.65 -8.53 -5.07
N LEU A 22 17.55 -7.84 -4.80
CA LEU A 22 17.37 -6.43 -5.08
C LEU A 22 17.10 -5.70 -3.78
N GLU A 23 17.85 -4.64 -3.51
CA GLU A 23 17.67 -3.77 -2.34
C GLU A 23 16.95 -2.49 -2.73
N THR A 24 15.92 -2.13 -1.96
CA THR A 24 15.21 -0.85 -2.13
C THR A 24 16.02 0.30 -1.53
N PRO A 25 15.72 1.56 -1.91
CA PRO A 25 16.41 2.73 -1.35
C PRO A 25 16.29 2.88 0.18
N TYR A 26 15.33 2.22 0.81
CA TYR A 26 15.10 2.20 2.26
C TYR A 26 15.56 0.91 2.93
N GLY A 27 16.36 0.09 2.24
CA GLY A 27 17.07 -1.06 2.82
C GLY A 27 16.31 -2.38 2.83
N PHE A 28 15.08 -2.44 2.29
CA PHE A 28 14.36 -3.70 2.15
C PHE A 28 14.95 -4.54 1.02
N ARG A 29 15.03 -5.88 1.20
CA ARG A 29 15.63 -6.80 0.23
C ARG A 29 14.65 -7.87 -0.23
N TYR A 30 14.51 -7.96 -1.55
CA TYR A 30 13.83 -9.05 -2.22
C TYR A 30 14.86 -10.06 -2.72
N TYR A 31 14.63 -11.37 -2.53
CA TYR A 31 15.60 -12.40 -2.82
C TYR A 31 15.12 -13.36 -3.92
N TRP A 32 16.02 -13.71 -4.84
CA TRP A 32 15.84 -14.73 -5.86
C TRP A 32 17.08 -15.63 -5.90
N PRO A 33 17.30 -16.51 -4.91
CA PRO A 33 18.53 -17.31 -4.78
C PRO A 33 18.78 -18.21 -5.99
N ASP A 34 17.70 -18.69 -6.61
CA ASP A 34 17.76 -19.60 -7.75
C ASP A 34 17.77 -18.92 -9.12
N CYS A 35 17.80 -17.58 -9.18
CA CYS A 35 17.84 -16.84 -10.42
C CYS A 35 19.07 -17.18 -11.25
N LYS A 36 18.88 -17.58 -12.50
CA LYS A 36 19.93 -17.97 -13.45
C LYS A 36 19.84 -17.20 -14.76
N VAL A 37 20.96 -17.09 -15.43
CA VAL A 37 21.01 -16.64 -16.81
C VAL A 37 21.02 -17.88 -17.70
N THR A 38 20.04 -18.01 -18.57
CA THR A 38 19.94 -19.13 -19.51
C THR A 38 21.03 -19.06 -20.58
N ARG A 39 21.23 -20.16 -21.32
CA ARG A 39 22.21 -20.21 -22.45
C ARG A 39 21.89 -19.18 -23.56
N SER A 40 20.64 -18.78 -23.71
CA SER A 40 20.20 -17.72 -24.64
C SER A 40 20.39 -16.31 -24.11
N GLY A 41 20.95 -16.13 -22.90
CA GLY A 41 21.11 -14.83 -22.25
C GLY A 41 19.85 -14.31 -21.53
N TRP A 42 18.79 -15.10 -21.45
CA TRP A 42 17.57 -14.71 -20.73
C TRP A 42 17.76 -14.84 -19.23
N ILE A 43 17.32 -13.83 -18.46
CA ILE A 43 17.35 -13.84 -17.00
C ILE A 43 16.02 -14.40 -16.49
N GLU A 44 16.09 -15.46 -15.70
CA GLU A 44 14.91 -16.05 -15.05
C GLU A 44 14.27 -15.06 -14.07
N TYR A 45 12.98 -15.22 -13.81
CA TYR A 45 12.20 -14.36 -12.91
C TYR A 45 12.10 -12.88 -13.30
N THR A 46 12.46 -12.49 -14.53
CA THR A 46 12.46 -11.08 -14.99
C THR A 46 11.17 -10.33 -14.62
N ASN A 47 9.99 -10.92 -14.87
CA ASN A 47 8.70 -10.29 -14.56
C ASN A 47 8.51 -10.10 -13.04
N GLN A 48 8.94 -11.05 -12.21
CA GLN A 48 8.85 -10.95 -10.76
C GLN A 48 9.81 -9.87 -10.24
N ILE A 49 11.04 -9.85 -10.74
CA ILE A 49 12.07 -8.88 -10.36
C ILE A 49 11.60 -7.46 -10.65
N VAL A 50 11.01 -7.23 -11.83
CA VAL A 50 10.53 -5.91 -12.23
C VAL A 50 9.31 -5.46 -11.44
N ASN A 51 8.42 -6.39 -11.07
CA ASN A 51 7.20 -6.07 -10.35
C ASN A 51 7.40 -5.96 -8.83
N ALA A 52 8.36 -6.68 -8.25
CA ALA A 52 8.55 -6.78 -6.81
C ALA A 52 8.75 -5.41 -6.11
N PRO A 53 9.60 -4.48 -6.59
CA PRO A 53 9.78 -3.20 -5.92
C PRO A 53 8.51 -2.33 -5.93
N ILE A 54 7.71 -2.44 -6.98
CA ILE A 54 6.50 -1.62 -7.17
C ILE A 54 5.34 -2.19 -6.35
N GLN A 55 5.04 -3.47 -6.54
CA GLN A 55 3.95 -4.14 -5.82
C GLN A 55 4.28 -4.34 -4.34
N GLY A 56 5.55 -4.63 -4.04
CA GLY A 56 6.01 -4.80 -2.67
C GLY A 56 5.81 -3.55 -1.83
N LEU A 57 6.22 -2.39 -2.33
CA LEU A 57 5.98 -1.13 -1.63
C LEU A 57 4.49 -0.90 -1.39
N ALA A 58 3.67 -1.06 -2.43
CA ALA A 58 2.24 -0.75 -2.36
C ALA A 58 1.45 -1.69 -1.43
N THR A 59 1.85 -2.95 -1.30
CA THR A 59 1.08 -3.97 -0.58
C THR A 59 1.83 -4.57 0.61
N ALA A 60 3.05 -5.07 0.40
CA ALA A 60 3.78 -5.81 1.42
C ALA A 60 4.42 -4.92 2.49
N GLU A 61 4.63 -3.64 2.23
CA GLU A 61 5.32 -2.73 3.13
C GLU A 61 4.39 -1.66 3.72
N ILE A 62 3.58 -1.01 2.89
CA ILE A 62 2.66 0.05 3.34
C ILE A 62 1.53 -0.53 4.20
N ILE A 63 0.93 -1.64 3.79
CA ILE A 63 -0.24 -2.18 4.50
C ILE A 63 0.08 -2.69 5.90
N PRO A 64 1.16 -3.44 6.17
CA PRO A 64 1.54 -3.80 7.53
C PRO A 64 1.79 -2.59 8.44
N VAL A 65 2.43 -1.55 7.92
CA VAL A 65 2.63 -0.29 8.67
C VAL A 65 1.29 0.35 9.01
N ALA A 66 0.41 0.51 8.01
CA ALA A 66 -0.93 1.06 8.20
C ALA A 66 -1.75 0.24 9.19
N LEU A 67 -1.70 -1.09 9.09
CA LEU A 67 -2.41 -2.02 9.98
C LEU A 67 -1.98 -1.85 11.44
N VAL A 68 -0.68 -1.79 11.70
CA VAL A 68 -0.13 -1.61 13.05
C VAL A 68 -0.54 -0.25 13.62
N HIS A 69 -0.45 0.82 12.83
CA HIS A 69 -0.87 2.15 13.25
C HIS A 69 -2.37 2.22 13.52
N PHE A 70 -3.18 1.65 12.66
CA PHE A 70 -4.63 1.59 12.85
C PHE A 70 -5.00 0.81 14.11
N TRP A 71 -4.38 -0.35 14.33
CA TRP A 71 -4.58 -1.14 15.55
C TRP A 71 -4.21 -0.36 16.82
N HIS A 72 -3.07 0.33 16.83
CA HIS A 72 -2.66 1.14 17.99
C HIS A 72 -3.64 2.28 18.26
N LYS A 73 -4.08 2.98 17.23
CA LYS A 73 -5.03 4.10 17.35
C LYS A 73 -6.42 3.67 17.82
N THR A 74 -6.84 2.46 17.49
CA THR A 74 -8.17 1.93 17.81
C THR A 74 -8.20 1.08 19.07
N LYS A 75 -7.06 0.89 19.72
CA LYS A 75 -6.96 0.07 20.94
C LYS A 75 -7.89 0.59 22.06
N GLY A 76 -8.75 -0.30 22.57
CA GLY A 76 -9.74 0.05 23.60
C GLY A 76 -11.03 0.68 23.07
N MET A 77 -11.15 0.89 21.74
CA MET A 77 -12.40 1.30 21.11
C MET A 77 -13.17 0.07 20.60
N PRO A 78 -14.49 0.16 20.40
CA PRO A 78 -15.28 -0.91 19.82
C PRO A 78 -15.08 -0.99 18.28
N ILE A 79 -13.83 -1.17 17.90
CA ILE A 79 -13.32 -1.30 16.53
C ILE A 79 -12.43 -2.53 16.51
N GLU A 80 -12.81 -3.52 15.70
CA GLU A 80 -12.12 -4.80 15.61
C GLU A 80 -11.66 -5.05 14.17
N ILE A 81 -10.34 -5.16 13.98
CA ILE A 81 -9.78 -5.56 12.71
C ILE A 81 -9.94 -7.08 12.59
N PHE A 82 -10.60 -7.55 11.55
CA PHE A 82 -10.86 -8.98 11.38
C PHE A 82 -10.23 -9.59 10.12
N ASN A 83 -9.84 -8.76 9.15
CA ASN A 83 -9.21 -9.27 7.93
C ASN A 83 -8.36 -8.20 7.23
N THR A 84 -7.40 -8.67 6.44
CA THR A 84 -6.66 -7.88 5.45
C THR A 84 -6.69 -8.61 4.12
N VAL A 85 -6.99 -7.91 3.04
CA VAL A 85 -7.01 -8.48 1.69
C VAL A 85 -6.22 -7.58 0.76
N HIS A 86 -5.08 -8.08 0.28
CA HIS A 86 -4.16 -7.33 -0.58
C HIS A 86 -3.74 -5.98 0.03
N ASP A 87 -4.32 -4.90 -0.44
CA ASP A 87 -4.07 -3.51 -0.06
C ASP A 87 -5.18 -2.90 0.82
N SER A 88 -6.07 -3.74 1.35
CA SER A 88 -7.20 -3.30 2.17
C SER A 88 -7.19 -3.87 3.59
N ILE A 89 -7.73 -3.09 4.52
CA ILE A 89 -7.95 -3.47 5.92
C ILE A 89 -9.45 -3.50 6.15
N ALA A 90 -9.97 -4.65 6.61
CA ALA A 90 -11.37 -4.83 6.95
C ALA A 90 -11.55 -4.82 8.46
N SER A 91 -12.47 -3.98 8.94
CA SER A 91 -12.76 -3.84 10.36
C SER A 91 -14.27 -3.85 10.64
N ARG A 92 -14.64 -4.40 11.78
CA ARG A 92 -15.97 -4.31 12.35
C ARG A 92 -16.00 -3.14 13.34
N VAL A 93 -16.94 -2.24 13.16
CA VAL A 93 -17.01 -0.98 13.90
C VAL A 93 -18.40 -0.81 14.50
N HIS A 94 -18.47 -0.44 15.78
CA HIS A 94 -19.75 -0.05 16.39
C HIS A 94 -20.28 1.21 15.70
N LYS A 95 -21.59 1.28 15.47
CA LYS A 95 -22.24 2.34 14.68
C LYS A 95 -21.87 3.77 15.11
N ASP A 96 -21.72 3.98 16.42
CA ASP A 96 -21.41 5.31 16.98
C ASP A 96 -19.93 5.69 16.82
N PHE A 97 -19.08 4.78 16.34
CA PHE A 97 -17.65 4.96 16.12
C PHE A 97 -17.26 4.98 14.64
N VAL A 98 -18.22 4.98 13.73
CA VAL A 98 -17.94 4.90 12.28
C VAL A 98 -17.10 6.09 11.81
N ASP A 99 -17.47 7.31 12.20
CA ASP A 99 -16.76 8.52 11.72
C ASP A 99 -15.34 8.59 12.28
N ILE A 100 -15.15 8.23 13.55
CA ILE A 100 -13.79 8.17 14.11
C ILE A 100 -12.96 7.06 13.48
N ALA A 101 -13.56 5.92 13.16
CA ALA A 101 -12.88 4.83 12.46
C ALA A 101 -12.46 5.24 11.03
N LYS A 102 -13.31 5.97 10.30
CA LYS A 102 -12.98 6.54 8.99
C LYS A 102 -11.76 7.44 9.08
N GLN A 103 -11.75 8.38 10.04
CA GLN A 103 -10.63 9.30 10.22
C GLN A 103 -9.33 8.55 10.59
N LEU A 104 -9.39 7.65 11.56
CA LEU A 104 -8.21 6.89 12.00
C LEU A 104 -7.67 5.96 10.91
N SER A 105 -8.54 5.33 10.12
CA SER A 105 -8.12 4.51 8.97
C SER A 105 -7.38 5.36 7.93
N LYS A 106 -7.91 6.53 7.61
CA LYS A 106 -7.31 7.47 6.68
C LYS A 106 -5.93 7.92 7.15
N GLU A 107 -5.80 8.36 8.40
CA GLU A 107 -4.53 8.75 8.99
C GLU A 107 -3.52 7.60 8.97
N ALA A 108 -3.94 6.40 9.38
CA ALA A 108 -3.09 5.22 9.45
C ALA A 108 -2.56 4.79 8.08
N MET A 109 -3.37 4.92 7.02
CA MET A 109 -3.02 4.51 5.67
C MET A 109 -2.30 5.61 4.86
N THR A 110 -2.21 6.82 5.37
CA THR A 110 -1.55 7.95 4.70
C THR A 110 -0.47 8.60 5.56
N THR A 111 -0.85 9.51 6.42
CA THR A 111 0.07 10.33 7.22
C THR A 111 1.04 9.48 8.06
N ASP A 112 0.53 8.43 8.71
CA ASP A 112 1.36 7.57 9.56
C ASP A 112 2.35 6.74 8.75
N VAL A 113 1.98 6.31 7.53
CA VAL A 113 2.89 5.63 6.60
C VAL A 113 4.06 6.55 6.21
N TYR A 114 3.77 7.78 5.77
CA TYR A 114 4.83 8.74 5.42
C TYR A 114 5.76 9.00 6.62
N LYS A 115 5.17 9.21 7.79
CA LYS A 115 5.92 9.43 9.02
C LYS A 115 6.79 8.23 9.38
N PHE A 116 6.26 7.02 9.30
CA PHE A 116 7.00 5.79 9.59
C PHE A 116 8.21 5.63 8.67
N PHE A 117 8.02 5.78 7.35
CA PHE A 117 9.13 5.70 6.40
C PHE A 117 10.23 6.71 6.70
N LYS A 118 9.85 7.95 7.00
CA LYS A 118 10.79 9.01 7.36
C LYS A 118 11.53 8.72 8.67
N ASP A 119 10.80 8.34 9.73
CA ASP A 119 11.35 8.24 11.08
C ASP A 119 12.11 6.92 11.29
N VAL A 120 11.63 5.81 10.72
CA VAL A 120 12.20 4.48 10.92
C VAL A 120 13.19 4.12 9.82
N TYR A 121 12.77 4.23 8.57
CA TYR A 121 13.63 3.87 7.43
C TYR A 121 14.57 5.00 6.99
N ARG A 122 14.44 6.22 7.57
CA ARG A 122 15.19 7.41 7.17
C ARG A 122 15.02 7.74 5.68
N TYR A 123 13.90 7.34 5.12
CA TYR A 123 13.56 7.51 3.72
C TYR A 123 12.30 8.35 3.57
N THR A 124 12.39 9.46 2.87
CA THR A 124 11.23 10.28 2.54
C THR A 124 10.55 9.69 1.32
N LEU A 125 9.38 9.12 1.49
CA LEU A 125 8.53 8.74 0.35
C LEU A 125 8.28 9.99 -0.49
N TRP A 126 8.34 9.81 -1.81
CA TRP A 126 8.25 10.92 -2.75
C TRP A 126 6.99 11.76 -2.50
N GLU A 127 7.21 13.02 -2.16
CA GLU A 127 6.17 13.93 -1.71
C GLU A 127 5.10 14.21 -2.77
N GLU A 128 5.44 14.02 -4.05
CA GLU A 128 4.53 14.18 -5.17
C GLU A 128 3.68 12.93 -5.46
N LEU A 129 4.00 11.79 -4.83
CA LEU A 129 3.21 10.57 -4.96
C LEU A 129 2.11 10.55 -3.90
N PRO A 130 0.86 10.82 -4.26
CA PRO A 130 -0.23 10.78 -3.29
C PRO A 130 -0.54 9.33 -2.91
N LEU A 131 -0.62 9.04 -1.60
CA LEU A 131 -1.29 7.83 -1.13
C LEU A 131 -2.79 8.12 -1.10
N GLY A 132 -3.54 7.43 -1.94
CA GLY A 132 -4.99 7.49 -1.95
C GLY A 132 -5.59 6.45 -1.01
N VAL A 133 -6.68 6.79 -0.35
CA VAL A 133 -7.46 5.87 0.49
C VAL A 133 -8.90 5.86 0.02
N GLY A 134 -9.40 4.67 -0.32
CA GLY A 134 -10.83 4.43 -0.54
C GLY A 134 -11.43 3.82 0.72
N LEU A 135 -12.51 4.40 1.24
CA LEU A 135 -13.22 3.88 2.40
C LEU A 135 -14.61 3.41 1.98
N LYS A 136 -14.97 2.20 2.40
CA LYS A 136 -16.30 1.64 2.17
C LYS A 136 -16.92 1.23 3.49
N VAL A 137 -18.11 1.75 3.78
CA VAL A 137 -18.88 1.44 4.99
C VAL A 137 -20.17 0.76 4.60
N GLY A 138 -20.46 -0.37 5.21
CA GLY A 138 -21.68 -1.15 4.96
C GLY A 138 -22.10 -1.92 6.19
N LYS A 139 -23.32 -2.48 6.18
CA LYS A 139 -23.84 -3.29 7.29
C LYS A 139 -23.16 -4.65 7.42
N ALA A 140 -22.59 -5.14 6.33
CA ALA A 140 -21.83 -6.39 6.30
C ALA A 140 -20.78 -6.35 5.20
N TRP A 141 -19.70 -7.13 5.36
CA TRP A 141 -18.68 -7.28 4.33
C TRP A 141 -19.25 -8.01 3.10
N GLY A 142 -19.00 -7.47 1.91
CA GLY A 142 -19.49 -8.01 0.65
C GLY A 142 -20.91 -7.57 0.27
N VAL A 143 -21.55 -6.75 1.08
CA VAL A 143 -22.86 -6.14 0.74
C VAL A 143 -22.61 -4.82 0.00
N SER A 144 -23.28 -4.63 -1.13
CA SER A 144 -23.03 -3.54 -2.07
C SER A 144 -23.69 -2.20 -1.74
N ASP A 145 -24.43 -2.12 -0.63
CA ASP A 145 -25.21 -0.94 -0.19
C ASP A 145 -24.47 -0.03 0.81
N GLY A 146 -23.15 -0.07 0.77
CA GLY A 146 -22.30 0.78 1.59
C GLY A 146 -22.03 2.14 0.97
N GLU A 147 -21.72 3.12 1.82
CA GLU A 147 -21.17 4.41 1.42
C GLU A 147 -19.70 4.23 0.99
N GLU A 148 -19.35 4.74 -0.17
CA GLU A 148 -17.99 4.69 -0.69
C GLU A 148 -17.41 6.10 -0.74
N ILE A 149 -16.31 6.31 -0.01
CA ILE A 149 -15.63 7.60 0.09
C ILE A 149 -14.22 7.45 -0.44
N TYR A 150 -13.85 8.27 -1.42
CA TYR A 150 -12.49 8.32 -1.95
C TYR A 150 -11.81 9.62 -1.52
N GLU A 151 -10.68 9.49 -0.85
CA GLU A 151 -9.86 10.61 -0.43
C GLU A 151 -8.42 10.39 -0.88
N ILE A 152 -7.87 11.36 -1.59
CA ILE A 152 -6.48 11.35 -2.03
C ILE A 152 -5.71 12.40 -1.22
N TRP A 153 -4.62 11.94 -0.60
CA TRP A 153 -3.76 12.77 0.22
C TRP A 153 -2.36 12.86 -0.39
N GLN A 154 -1.79 14.03 -0.35
CA GLN A 154 -0.38 14.25 -0.63
C GLN A 154 0.23 14.95 0.57
N ASN A 155 1.29 14.35 1.16
CA ASN A 155 1.99 14.89 2.34
C ASN A 155 1.06 15.21 3.52
N GLY A 156 0.05 14.36 3.75
CA GLY A 156 -0.96 14.60 4.78
C GLY A 156 -1.91 15.76 4.49
N ARG A 157 -1.86 16.34 3.29
CA ARG A 157 -2.80 17.39 2.86
C ARG A 157 -3.82 16.78 1.90
N GLU A 158 -5.07 17.06 2.15
CA GLU A 158 -6.18 16.67 1.28
C GLU A 158 -6.05 17.37 -0.07
N ARG A 159 -6.09 16.61 -1.16
CA ARG A 159 -6.10 17.15 -2.50
C ARG A 159 -7.49 17.25 -3.08
N TYR A 160 -8.28 16.21 -2.91
CA TYR A 160 -9.70 16.20 -3.25
C TYR A 160 -10.41 15.03 -2.59
N THR A 161 -11.68 15.19 -2.33
CA THR A 161 -12.59 14.14 -1.86
C THR A 161 -13.59 13.86 -2.97
N VAL A 162 -13.75 12.62 -3.34
CA VAL A 162 -14.80 12.17 -4.25
C VAL A 162 -15.82 11.40 -3.43
N GLU A 163 -16.98 12.02 -3.20
CA GLU A 163 -18.14 11.32 -2.66
C GLU A 163 -18.89 10.68 -3.82
N GLN A 164 -18.96 9.37 -3.83
CA GLN A 164 -19.93 8.69 -4.70
C GLN A 164 -21.27 8.67 -4.00
N SER A 165 -22.19 9.47 -4.53
CA SER A 165 -23.56 9.45 -4.10
C SER A 165 -24.16 8.05 -4.24
N LYS A 166 -24.83 7.64 -3.18
CA LYS A 166 -25.80 6.53 -3.04
C LYS A 166 -26.06 5.74 -4.30
N VAL A 167 -25.58 4.51 -4.32
CA VAL A 167 -26.08 3.52 -5.28
C VAL A 167 -27.60 3.51 -5.12
N LYS A 168 -28.30 3.96 -6.16
CA LYS A 168 -29.75 3.85 -6.22
C LYS A 168 -30.09 2.38 -6.10
N THR A 169 -30.78 2.04 -5.02
CA THR A 169 -31.46 0.76 -4.87
C THR A 169 -32.43 0.64 -6.04
N ILE A 170 -32.24 -0.38 -6.88
CA ILE A 170 -33.25 -0.87 -7.82
C ILE A 170 -34.09 -1.91 -7.09
#